data_c2391374ec678570b9b9de25543ccddd
#
_entry.id   c2391374ec678570b9b9de25543ccddd
#
_cell.length_a   1.000
_cell.length_b   1.000
_cell.length_c   1.000
_cell.angle_alpha   90.00
_cell.angle_beta   90.00
_cell.angle_gamma   90.00
#
_symmetry.space_group_name_H-M   'P 1'
#
loop_
_entity.id
_entity.type
_entity.pdbx_description
1 polymer ?
#
loop_
_entity_poly.entity_id
_entity_poly.type
_entity_poly.pdbx_seq_one_letter_code
_entity_poly.pdbx_strand_id
1 'polypeptide(L)'
;MADNKIPEPVEGSSGDASTSSATEFRSGFVCFVGRPNAGKSTLMNALVGSKIAIASSKPQTTRHAVRGIVNTDDAQLVVIDTPGLHKPRTLLGERLNDVVRETWSEVDVIGVCLAADQKIGPGDIYLVSEIAKLPQRPHLVAIATKSDLARGDRMAEHLVRIQALEAELGIEWAEIVPVSAVGGDQLALLTDLLVGLLPPGPQLYPDGEISDEPEEQLVAELIREAALEGVRDELPHSIAVEIDEMGLRADRPQDKPLLDVYASMIVERESQKPIVIGRQGSRLKEVGQNARKQIQAILGTPVYLDLKVKVLKDWQRDAKHLNRLGF
;
A
#
# COMPACT_ATOMS: atom_id res chain seq x y z
N MET A 1 -51.86 -58.72 -44.04
CA MET A 1 -50.39 -58.90 -44.07
C MET A 1 -49.80 -57.55 -44.17
N ALA A 2 -49.38 -56.97 -43.05
CA ALA A 2 -48.78 -55.68 -42.96
C ALA A 2 -47.37 -55.86 -42.36
N ASP A 3 -46.37 -55.54 -43.15
CA ASP A 3 -44.97 -55.61 -42.82
C ASP A 3 -44.59 -54.54 -41.81
N ASN A 4 -44.14 -55.00 -40.69
CA ASN A 4 -43.67 -54.19 -39.58
C ASN A 4 -42.12 -54.01 -39.75
N LYS A 5 -41.66 -52.86 -40.31
CA LYS A 5 -40.27 -52.47 -40.39
C LYS A 5 -39.91 -51.66 -39.16
N ILE A 6 -39.02 -52.18 -38.37
CA ILE A 6 -38.34 -51.55 -37.23
C ILE A 6 -37.31 -50.57 -37.83
N PRO A 7 -37.28 -49.28 -37.42
CA PRO A 7 -36.20 -48.35 -37.84
C PRO A 7 -34.93 -48.57 -37.01
N GLU A 8 -33.76 -48.57 -37.71
CA GLU A 8 -32.43 -48.63 -37.14
C GLU A 8 -32.08 -47.36 -36.33
N PRO A 9 -31.23 -47.47 -35.30
CA PRO A 9 -30.83 -46.31 -34.50
C PRO A 9 -29.84 -45.43 -35.27
N VAL A 10 -30.12 -44.13 -35.32
CA VAL A 10 -29.25 -43.09 -35.86
C VAL A 10 -28.07 -42.93 -34.90
N GLU A 11 -26.83 -43.15 -35.41
CA GLU A 11 -25.62 -42.83 -34.72
C GLU A 11 -25.57 -41.33 -34.42
N GLY A 12 -25.54 -41.01 -33.12
CA GLY A 12 -25.39 -39.66 -32.62
C GLY A 12 -23.97 -39.16 -32.90
N SER A 13 -23.90 -38.06 -33.62
CA SER A 13 -22.71 -37.22 -33.80
C SER A 13 -22.15 -36.89 -32.42
N SER A 14 -20.93 -37.36 -32.15
CA SER A 14 -20.08 -36.93 -31.05
C SER A 14 -19.74 -35.45 -31.24
N GLY A 15 -20.54 -34.58 -30.59
CA GLY A 15 -20.18 -33.19 -30.43
C GLY A 15 -18.91 -33.09 -29.59
N ASP A 16 -17.85 -32.56 -30.22
CA ASP A 16 -16.64 -32.13 -29.52
C ASP A 16 -17.08 -31.16 -28.42
N ALA A 17 -17.10 -31.63 -27.17
CA ALA A 17 -17.08 -30.76 -26.01
C ALA A 17 -15.71 -30.11 -25.97
N SER A 18 -15.59 -28.93 -26.58
CA SER A 18 -14.50 -28.02 -26.29
C SER A 18 -14.60 -27.69 -24.79
N THR A 19 -13.86 -28.42 -23.99
CA THR A 19 -13.52 -28.01 -22.62
C THR A 19 -12.74 -26.70 -22.71
N SER A 20 -13.45 -25.58 -22.71
CA SER A 20 -12.85 -24.33 -22.28
C SER A 20 -12.40 -24.60 -20.85
N SER A 21 -11.09 -24.70 -20.63
CA SER A 21 -10.53 -24.66 -19.28
C SER A 21 -10.93 -23.33 -18.70
N ALA A 22 -12.02 -23.31 -17.92
CA ALA A 22 -12.36 -22.16 -17.12
C ALA A 22 -11.15 -21.90 -16.24
N THR A 23 -10.46 -20.80 -16.47
CA THR A 23 -9.34 -20.37 -15.63
C THR A 23 -9.92 -20.23 -14.22
N GLU A 24 -9.42 -21.04 -13.29
CA GLU A 24 -9.91 -21.02 -11.90
C GLU A 24 -9.59 -19.66 -11.30
N PHE A 25 -10.59 -18.99 -10.72
CA PHE A 25 -10.42 -17.67 -10.12
C PHE A 25 -9.35 -17.73 -9.02
N ARG A 26 -8.44 -16.75 -9.00
CA ARG A 26 -7.36 -16.67 -8.02
C ARG A 26 -7.54 -15.48 -7.12
N SER A 27 -7.30 -15.66 -5.82
CA SER A 27 -7.32 -14.55 -4.88
C SER A 27 -6.33 -14.79 -3.75
N GLY A 28 -5.76 -13.69 -3.24
CA GLY A 28 -4.80 -13.81 -2.15
C GLY A 28 -4.15 -12.46 -1.82
N PHE A 29 -3.21 -12.53 -0.89
CA PHE A 29 -2.58 -11.39 -0.26
C PHE A 29 -1.13 -11.25 -0.69
N VAL A 30 -0.75 -10.02 -1.05
CA VAL A 30 0.63 -9.65 -1.37
C VAL A 30 1.05 -8.49 -0.48
N CYS A 31 2.17 -8.57 0.21
CA CYS A 31 2.70 -7.39 0.89
C CYS A 31 3.95 -6.84 0.19
N PHE A 32 4.07 -5.51 0.16
CA PHE A 32 5.28 -4.86 -0.32
C PHE A 32 6.19 -4.49 0.85
N VAL A 33 7.44 -4.94 0.76
CA VAL A 33 8.47 -4.68 1.75
C VAL A 33 9.66 -3.97 1.11
N GLY A 34 10.39 -3.19 1.88
CA GLY A 34 11.54 -2.45 1.37
C GLY A 34 11.92 -1.32 2.32
N ARG A 35 13.12 -0.76 2.12
CA ARG A 35 13.57 0.40 2.89
C ARG A 35 12.60 1.59 2.75
N PRO A 36 12.67 2.58 3.65
CA PRO A 36 12.00 3.85 3.43
C PRO A 36 12.34 4.40 2.04
N ASN A 37 11.35 4.96 1.36
CA ASN A 37 11.47 5.53 0.01
C ASN A 37 11.84 4.53 -1.11
N ALA A 38 11.70 3.23 -0.88
CA ALA A 38 11.85 2.22 -1.93
C ALA A 38 10.69 2.21 -2.95
N GLY A 39 9.65 3.03 -2.76
CA GLY A 39 8.53 3.16 -3.69
C GLY A 39 7.33 2.26 -3.42
N LYS A 40 7.24 1.60 -2.25
CA LYS A 40 6.15 0.67 -1.90
C LYS A 40 4.74 1.27 -2.07
N SER A 41 4.42 2.32 -1.32
CA SER A 41 3.11 2.98 -1.37
C SER A 41 2.80 3.57 -2.76
N THR A 42 3.81 4.08 -3.47
CA THR A 42 3.67 4.57 -4.84
C THR A 42 3.32 3.42 -5.79
N LEU A 43 3.97 2.26 -5.63
CA LEU A 43 3.71 1.07 -6.41
C LEU A 43 2.30 0.54 -6.14
N MET A 44 1.90 0.45 -4.87
CA MET A 44 0.54 0.03 -4.51
C MET A 44 -0.52 0.94 -5.13
N ASN A 45 -0.39 2.26 -4.99
CA ASN A 45 -1.30 3.22 -5.60
C ASN A 45 -1.38 3.07 -7.13
N ALA A 46 -0.25 2.79 -7.78
CA ALA A 46 -0.20 2.59 -9.24
C ALA A 46 -0.90 1.29 -9.67
N LEU A 47 -0.77 0.20 -8.92
CA LEU A 47 -1.45 -1.07 -9.19
C LEU A 47 -2.96 -0.96 -8.97
N VAL A 48 -3.40 -0.29 -7.90
CA VAL A 48 -4.81 -0.05 -7.60
C VAL A 48 -5.45 0.97 -8.56
N GLY A 49 -4.63 1.83 -9.19
CA GLY A 49 -5.10 2.90 -10.07
C GLY A 49 -5.68 4.11 -9.32
N SER A 50 -5.54 4.16 -8.00
CA SER A 50 -6.05 5.23 -7.14
C SER A 50 -5.11 5.49 -5.97
N LYS A 51 -5.15 6.71 -5.42
CA LYS A 51 -4.37 7.05 -4.23
C LYS A 51 -5.11 6.60 -2.97
N ILE A 52 -4.70 5.48 -2.41
CA ILE A 52 -5.22 4.90 -1.15
C ILE A 52 -4.19 4.95 -0.01
N ALA A 53 -2.90 5.07 -0.34
CA ALA A 53 -1.82 5.22 0.62
C ALA A 53 -1.04 6.51 0.37
N ILE A 54 -0.57 7.12 1.44
CA ILE A 54 0.28 8.31 1.34
C ILE A 54 1.70 7.95 0.90
N ALA A 55 2.30 8.83 0.10
CA ALA A 55 3.67 8.68 -0.36
C ALA A 55 4.49 9.92 0.01
N SER A 56 5.56 9.75 0.76
CA SER A 56 6.44 10.84 1.15
C SER A 56 7.90 10.40 1.09
N SER A 57 8.80 11.37 0.87
CA SER A 57 10.24 11.14 0.98
C SER A 57 10.72 10.93 2.41
N LYS A 58 9.84 11.02 3.41
CA LYS A 58 10.20 10.89 4.82
C LYS A 58 10.14 9.43 5.28
N PRO A 59 11.03 9.00 6.20
CA PRO A 59 10.93 7.68 6.80
C PRO A 59 9.65 7.55 7.65
N GLN A 60 9.14 6.34 7.78
CA GLN A 60 7.91 6.02 8.51
C GLN A 60 6.67 6.78 7.98
N THR A 61 6.58 6.89 6.65
CA THR A 61 5.40 7.46 6.00
C THR A 61 4.18 6.59 6.27
N THR A 62 4.25 5.29 6.04
CA THR A 62 3.21 4.32 6.35
C THR A 62 3.30 3.91 7.81
N ARG A 63 2.20 4.01 8.56
CA ARG A 63 2.09 3.65 9.97
C ARG A 63 0.99 2.63 10.26
N HIS A 64 0.08 2.44 9.34
CA HIS A 64 -0.96 1.40 9.36
C HIS A 64 -0.72 0.48 8.16
N ALA A 65 -1.14 -0.77 8.28
CA ALA A 65 -1.21 -1.65 7.12
C ALA A 65 -2.40 -1.20 6.26
N VAL A 66 -2.13 -0.63 5.10
CA VAL A 66 -3.17 -0.20 4.15
C VAL A 66 -3.38 -1.32 3.14
N ARG A 67 -4.63 -1.71 2.89
CA ARG A 67 -4.99 -2.72 1.89
C ARG A 67 -5.53 -2.06 0.64
N GLY A 68 -4.92 -2.42 -0.50
CA GLY A 68 -5.37 -2.03 -1.84
C GLY A 68 -5.90 -3.25 -2.58
N ILE A 69 -7.03 -3.11 -3.25
CA ILE A 69 -7.70 -4.20 -3.95
C ILE A 69 -7.53 -3.97 -5.44
N VAL A 70 -6.92 -4.93 -6.12
CA VAL A 70 -6.76 -4.95 -7.57
C VAL A 70 -7.63 -6.07 -8.13
N ASN A 71 -8.62 -5.71 -8.92
CA ASN A 71 -9.52 -6.65 -9.57
C ASN A 71 -9.09 -6.85 -11.03
N THR A 72 -9.01 -8.10 -11.46
CA THR A 72 -8.90 -8.51 -12.87
C THR A 72 -10.10 -9.40 -13.22
N ASP A 73 -10.22 -9.80 -14.50
CA ASP A 73 -11.35 -10.63 -14.93
C ASP A 73 -11.38 -12.01 -14.25
N ASP A 74 -10.22 -12.53 -13.86
CA ASP A 74 -10.03 -13.89 -13.34
C ASP A 74 -9.30 -13.93 -11.98
N ALA A 75 -9.05 -12.77 -11.36
CA ALA A 75 -8.36 -12.74 -10.08
C ALA A 75 -8.66 -11.48 -9.24
N GLN A 76 -8.45 -11.60 -7.94
CA GLN A 76 -8.44 -10.47 -7.00
C GLN A 76 -7.17 -10.50 -6.16
N LEU A 77 -6.34 -9.48 -6.34
CA LEU A 77 -5.08 -9.30 -5.63
C LEU A 77 -5.26 -8.27 -4.51
N VAL A 78 -5.08 -8.66 -3.26
CA VAL A 78 -5.09 -7.75 -2.12
C VAL A 78 -3.66 -7.38 -1.77
N VAL A 79 -3.28 -6.15 -2.10
CA VAL A 79 -1.95 -5.60 -1.83
C VAL A 79 -1.91 -4.91 -0.48
N ILE A 80 -0.96 -5.28 0.37
CA ILE A 80 -0.79 -4.70 1.71
C ILE A 80 0.47 -3.85 1.72
N ASP A 81 0.33 -2.52 1.89
CA ASP A 81 1.46 -1.62 2.19
C ASP A 81 1.73 -1.62 3.68
N THR A 82 2.93 -2.03 4.06
CA THR A 82 3.31 -2.13 5.47
C THR A 82 4.32 -1.05 5.85
N PRO A 83 4.36 -0.66 7.14
CA PRO A 83 5.45 0.15 7.66
C PRO A 83 6.81 -0.44 7.30
N GLY A 84 7.81 0.41 7.11
CA GLY A 84 9.18 -0.06 6.88
C GLY A 84 9.79 -0.64 8.16
N LEU A 85 10.35 -1.85 8.10
CA LEU A 85 11.06 -2.47 9.22
C LEU A 85 12.30 -1.63 9.60
N HIS A 86 12.45 -1.31 10.87
CA HIS A 86 13.56 -0.51 11.37
C HIS A 86 13.88 -0.88 12.84
N LYS A 87 15.05 -0.48 13.32
CA LYS A 87 15.40 -0.67 14.73
C LYS A 87 14.49 0.23 15.59
N PRO A 88 13.62 -0.33 16.44
CA PRO A 88 12.66 0.45 17.21
C PRO A 88 13.36 1.27 18.29
N ARG A 89 12.86 2.48 18.55
CA ARG A 89 13.32 3.38 19.62
C ARG A 89 12.18 3.80 20.55
N THR A 90 10.95 3.49 20.18
CA THR A 90 9.73 3.83 20.88
C THR A 90 8.78 2.64 20.85
N LEU A 91 7.78 2.62 21.73
CA LEU A 91 6.72 1.62 21.73
C LEU A 91 5.95 1.61 20.40
N LEU A 92 5.72 2.78 19.78
CA LEU A 92 5.17 2.86 18.44
C LEU A 92 6.02 2.07 17.45
N GLY A 93 7.36 2.27 17.46
CA GLY A 93 8.25 1.55 16.55
C GLY A 93 8.25 0.04 16.76
N GLU A 94 8.09 -0.44 17.99
CA GLU A 94 7.92 -1.87 18.30
C GLU A 94 6.62 -2.40 17.68
N ARG A 95 5.48 -1.74 17.94
CA ARG A 95 4.17 -2.13 17.37
C ARG A 95 4.17 -2.14 15.84
N LEU A 96 4.80 -1.15 15.20
CA LEU A 96 4.91 -1.12 13.74
C LEU A 96 5.72 -2.32 13.20
N ASN A 97 6.79 -2.71 13.89
CA ASN A 97 7.55 -3.90 13.50
C ASN A 97 6.78 -5.21 13.73
N ASP A 98 5.93 -5.27 14.76
CA ASP A 98 5.09 -6.44 15.02
C ASP A 98 4.02 -6.59 13.92
N VAL A 99 3.36 -5.51 13.52
CA VAL A 99 2.43 -5.49 12.37
C VAL A 99 3.12 -6.00 11.09
N VAL A 100 4.36 -5.58 10.84
CA VAL A 100 5.12 -6.04 9.65
C VAL A 100 5.36 -7.55 9.70
N ARG A 101 5.83 -8.08 10.84
CA ARG A 101 6.11 -9.52 10.95
C ARG A 101 4.86 -10.39 10.89
N GLU A 102 3.77 -9.94 11.50
CA GLU A 102 2.47 -10.58 11.44
C GLU A 102 2.00 -10.65 9.98
N THR A 103 1.99 -9.53 9.28
CA THR A 103 1.64 -9.48 7.85
C THR A 103 2.48 -10.45 7.02
N TRP A 104 3.80 -10.51 7.23
CA TRP A 104 4.68 -11.41 6.46
C TRP A 104 4.35 -12.89 6.62
N SER A 105 3.77 -13.28 7.75
CA SER A 105 3.37 -14.68 8.01
C SER A 105 2.01 -15.05 7.43
N GLU A 106 1.22 -14.07 6.99
CA GLU A 106 -0.16 -14.25 6.56
C GLU A 106 -0.36 -14.06 5.06
N VAL A 107 0.66 -13.58 4.33
CA VAL A 107 0.54 -13.32 2.89
C VAL A 107 1.03 -14.48 2.03
N ASP A 108 0.50 -14.59 0.81
CA ASP A 108 0.90 -15.58 -0.20
C ASP A 108 2.20 -15.17 -0.91
N VAL A 109 2.39 -13.87 -1.10
CA VAL A 109 3.54 -13.31 -1.82
C VAL A 109 4.14 -12.12 -1.07
N ILE A 110 5.46 -12.04 -1.01
CA ILE A 110 6.21 -10.86 -0.56
C ILE A 110 6.92 -10.23 -1.76
N GLY A 111 6.49 -9.01 -2.14
CA GLY A 111 7.18 -8.17 -3.11
C GLY A 111 8.27 -7.32 -2.45
N VAL A 112 9.53 -7.66 -2.67
CA VAL A 112 10.66 -6.94 -2.11
C VAL A 112 11.04 -5.78 -3.02
N CYS A 113 10.73 -4.56 -2.61
CA CYS A 113 11.02 -3.32 -3.34
C CYS A 113 12.46 -2.88 -3.14
N LEU A 114 13.27 -2.99 -4.19
CA LEU A 114 14.68 -2.62 -4.26
C LEU A 114 14.85 -1.46 -5.25
N ALA A 115 15.00 -0.23 -4.73
CA ALA A 115 15.00 0.97 -5.56
C ALA A 115 16.24 1.04 -6.48
N ALA A 116 16.05 1.08 -7.80
CA ALA A 116 17.10 1.05 -8.80
C ALA A 116 17.93 2.36 -8.90
N ASP A 117 17.42 3.45 -8.31
CA ASP A 117 18.17 4.71 -8.15
C ASP A 117 19.24 4.65 -7.03
N GLN A 118 19.26 3.56 -6.25
CA GLN A 118 20.16 3.35 -5.11
C GLN A 118 20.87 2.01 -5.20
N LYS A 119 22.03 1.91 -4.57
CA LYS A 119 22.71 0.62 -4.41
C LYS A 119 22.01 -0.21 -3.33
N ILE A 120 21.94 -1.53 -3.55
CA ILE A 120 21.53 -2.49 -2.53
C ILE A 120 22.52 -2.39 -1.38
N GLY A 121 22.04 -2.03 -0.21
CA GLY A 121 22.84 -1.75 0.96
C GLY A 121 22.51 -2.66 2.15
N PRO A 122 23.18 -2.43 3.30
CA PRO A 122 22.98 -3.26 4.51
C PRO A 122 21.51 -3.33 4.98
N GLY A 123 20.72 -2.26 4.76
CA GLY A 123 19.31 -2.25 5.13
C GLY A 123 18.46 -3.17 4.27
N ASP A 124 18.75 -3.30 2.96
CA ASP A 124 18.06 -4.22 2.07
C ASP A 124 18.43 -5.67 2.43
N ILE A 125 19.73 -5.93 2.63
CA ILE A 125 20.24 -7.24 3.03
C ILE A 125 19.64 -7.68 4.38
N TYR A 126 19.59 -6.78 5.37
CA TYR A 126 18.96 -7.05 6.66
C TYR A 126 17.49 -7.44 6.50
N LEU A 127 16.73 -6.68 5.73
CA LEU A 127 15.30 -6.93 5.49
C LEU A 127 15.09 -8.30 4.84
N VAL A 128 15.82 -8.61 3.77
CA VAL A 128 15.71 -9.92 3.09
C VAL A 128 16.17 -11.06 4.01
N SER A 129 17.18 -10.82 4.84
CA SER A 129 17.63 -11.82 5.83
C SER A 129 16.59 -12.11 6.92
N GLU A 130 15.77 -11.12 7.32
CA GLU A 130 14.67 -11.33 8.25
C GLU A 130 13.53 -12.15 7.60
N ILE A 131 13.20 -11.88 6.33
CA ILE A 131 12.24 -12.67 5.57
C ILE A 131 12.72 -14.13 5.41
N ALA A 132 14.01 -14.33 5.15
CA ALA A 132 14.60 -15.66 5.03
C ALA A 132 14.45 -16.55 6.29
N LYS A 133 14.19 -15.94 7.47
CA LYS A 133 13.97 -16.63 8.74
C LYS A 133 12.54 -17.08 8.98
N LEU A 134 11.58 -16.69 8.11
CA LEU A 134 10.17 -17.07 8.26
C LEU A 134 10.03 -18.60 8.22
N PRO A 135 9.25 -19.21 9.13
CA PRO A 135 9.03 -20.65 9.17
C PRO A 135 8.34 -21.19 7.93
N GLN A 136 7.33 -20.49 7.46
CA GLN A 136 6.68 -20.70 6.17
C GLN A 136 7.04 -19.53 5.28
N ARG A 137 7.61 -19.81 4.12
CA ARG A 137 8.05 -18.76 3.21
C ARG A 137 6.98 -18.51 2.15
N PRO A 138 6.40 -17.29 2.09
CA PRO A 138 5.63 -16.85 0.94
C PRO A 138 6.49 -16.88 -0.33
N HIS A 139 5.88 -16.81 -1.49
CA HIS A 139 6.62 -16.57 -2.72
C HIS A 139 7.32 -15.22 -2.64
N LEU A 140 8.60 -15.16 -3.03
CA LEU A 140 9.39 -13.93 -3.00
C LEU A 140 9.53 -13.38 -4.41
N VAL A 141 9.08 -12.15 -4.64
CA VAL A 141 9.27 -11.42 -5.90
C VAL A 141 10.17 -10.21 -5.65
N ALA A 142 11.29 -10.14 -6.35
CA ALA A 142 12.15 -8.96 -6.31
C ALA A 142 11.64 -7.90 -7.29
N ILE A 143 11.33 -6.73 -6.80
CA ILE A 143 10.81 -5.61 -7.60
C ILE A 143 11.85 -4.51 -7.63
N ALA A 144 12.57 -4.38 -8.77
CA ALA A 144 13.48 -3.26 -8.99
C ALA A 144 12.67 -2.00 -9.31
N THR A 145 12.23 -1.30 -8.26
CA THR A 145 11.39 -0.09 -8.37
C THR A 145 12.18 1.10 -8.93
N LYS A 146 11.46 2.12 -9.43
CA LYS A 146 12.03 3.35 -10.02
C LYS A 146 12.95 3.06 -11.21
N SER A 147 12.55 2.11 -12.05
CA SER A 147 13.31 1.73 -13.25
C SER A 147 13.54 2.90 -14.21
N ASP A 148 12.67 3.92 -14.18
CA ASP A 148 12.80 5.19 -14.90
C ASP A 148 14.06 5.99 -14.53
N LEU A 149 14.58 5.82 -13.30
CA LEU A 149 15.76 6.52 -12.80
C LEU A 149 17.08 5.76 -13.01
N ALA A 150 17.04 4.49 -13.43
CA ALA A 150 18.22 3.68 -13.69
C ALA A 150 18.07 2.92 -14.99
N ARG A 151 18.79 3.33 -16.03
CA ARG A 151 18.72 2.75 -17.38
C ARG A 151 20.06 2.14 -17.79
N GLY A 152 20.01 1.23 -18.78
CA GLY A 152 21.20 0.61 -19.36
C GLY A 152 22.00 -0.20 -18.35
N ASP A 153 23.30 -0.01 -18.35
CA ASP A 153 24.26 -0.78 -17.55
C ASP A 153 23.94 -0.74 -16.04
N ARG A 154 23.46 0.41 -15.53
CA ARG A 154 23.10 0.53 -14.11
C ARG A 154 21.93 -0.37 -13.73
N MET A 155 20.95 -0.53 -14.59
CA MET A 155 19.83 -1.46 -14.35
C MET A 155 20.33 -2.90 -14.40
N ALA A 156 21.16 -3.25 -15.40
CA ALA A 156 21.74 -4.59 -15.51
C ALA A 156 22.55 -4.95 -14.26
N GLU A 157 23.44 -4.08 -13.80
CA GLU A 157 24.21 -4.26 -12.57
C GLU A 157 23.29 -4.44 -11.34
N HIS A 158 22.20 -3.67 -11.27
CA HIS A 158 21.24 -3.76 -10.17
C HIS A 158 20.53 -5.11 -10.14
N LEU A 159 20.05 -5.58 -11.30
CA LEU A 159 19.40 -6.90 -11.42
C LEU A 159 20.34 -8.04 -11.09
N VAL A 160 21.59 -8.00 -11.58
CA VAL A 160 22.63 -8.98 -11.21
C VAL A 160 22.89 -8.98 -9.70
N ARG A 161 22.89 -7.81 -9.08
CA ARG A 161 23.06 -7.72 -7.62
C ARG A 161 21.87 -8.28 -6.85
N ILE A 162 20.63 -8.09 -7.34
CA ILE A 162 19.43 -8.72 -6.79
C ILE A 162 19.53 -10.24 -6.86
N GLN A 163 19.88 -10.78 -8.03
CA GLN A 163 20.05 -12.22 -8.22
C GLN A 163 21.10 -12.81 -7.26
N ALA A 164 22.19 -12.11 -7.01
CA ALA A 164 23.24 -12.57 -6.12
C ALA A 164 22.78 -12.75 -4.65
N LEU A 165 21.69 -12.08 -4.22
CA LEU A 165 21.14 -12.23 -2.86
C LEU A 165 20.62 -13.65 -2.60
N GLU A 166 20.22 -14.39 -3.62
CA GLU A 166 19.77 -15.79 -3.46
C GLU A 166 20.84 -16.64 -2.82
N ALA A 167 22.02 -16.64 -3.42
CA ALA A 167 23.15 -17.42 -2.91
C ALA A 167 23.66 -16.89 -1.55
N GLU A 168 23.63 -15.57 -1.34
CA GLU A 168 24.13 -14.94 -0.12
C GLU A 168 23.21 -15.21 1.09
N LEU A 169 21.89 -15.26 0.89
CA LEU A 169 20.90 -15.31 1.96
C LEU A 169 20.10 -16.62 2.02
N GLY A 170 20.33 -17.54 1.07
CA GLY A 170 19.63 -18.81 1.00
C GLY A 170 18.13 -18.64 0.73
N ILE A 171 17.79 -17.74 -0.16
CA ILE A 171 16.42 -17.50 -0.67
C ILE A 171 16.33 -17.88 -2.14
N GLU A 172 15.11 -17.88 -2.67
CA GLU A 172 14.83 -18.05 -4.08
C GLU A 172 13.83 -16.97 -4.49
N TRP A 173 14.13 -16.22 -5.56
CA TRP A 173 13.19 -15.29 -6.16
C TRP A 173 12.31 -16.06 -7.13
N ALA A 174 10.99 -16.02 -6.94
CA ALA A 174 10.06 -16.51 -7.95
C ALA A 174 10.19 -15.70 -9.24
N GLU A 175 10.39 -14.38 -9.10
CA GLU A 175 10.59 -13.46 -10.23
C GLU A 175 11.44 -12.25 -9.83
N ILE A 176 12.11 -11.63 -10.82
CA ILE A 176 12.82 -10.35 -10.67
C ILE A 176 12.31 -9.39 -11.75
N VAL A 177 11.60 -8.33 -11.34
CA VAL A 177 10.89 -7.44 -12.26
C VAL A 177 11.32 -5.98 -12.07
N PRO A 178 11.86 -5.30 -13.10
CA PRO A 178 12.06 -3.86 -13.07
C PRO A 178 10.74 -3.13 -13.34
N VAL A 179 10.36 -2.17 -12.47
CA VAL A 179 9.06 -1.48 -12.54
C VAL A 179 9.22 0.02 -12.32
N SER A 180 8.52 0.84 -13.11
CA SER A 180 8.29 2.25 -12.80
C SER A 180 6.82 2.50 -12.47
N ALA A 181 6.53 2.74 -11.20
CA ALA A 181 5.18 3.10 -10.77
C ALA A 181 4.74 4.49 -11.31
N VAL A 182 5.68 5.41 -11.50
CA VAL A 182 5.42 6.76 -12.02
C VAL A 182 5.24 6.74 -13.54
N GLY A 183 6.06 5.96 -14.25
CA GLY A 183 5.99 5.81 -15.70
C GLY A 183 4.92 4.81 -16.16
N GLY A 184 4.40 3.97 -15.27
CA GLY A 184 3.49 2.89 -15.64
C GLY A 184 4.20 1.67 -16.25
N ASP A 185 5.54 1.69 -16.32
CA ASP A 185 6.30 0.65 -16.99
C ASP A 185 6.21 -0.67 -16.21
N GLN A 186 5.86 -1.76 -16.90
CA GLN A 186 5.78 -3.13 -16.37
C GLN A 186 4.74 -3.36 -15.24
N LEU A 187 3.79 -2.44 -15.00
CA LEU A 187 2.76 -2.63 -13.97
C LEU A 187 1.83 -3.81 -14.30
N ALA A 188 1.40 -3.92 -15.57
CA ALA A 188 0.54 -5.03 -16.00
C ALA A 188 1.28 -6.36 -15.86
N LEU A 189 2.53 -6.44 -16.34
CA LEU A 189 3.36 -7.65 -16.18
C LEU A 189 3.51 -8.02 -14.70
N LEU A 190 3.80 -7.05 -13.83
CA LEU A 190 3.90 -7.33 -12.39
C LEU A 190 2.59 -7.86 -11.83
N THR A 191 1.44 -7.29 -12.22
CA THR A 191 0.13 -7.79 -11.81
C THR A 191 -0.07 -9.24 -12.24
N ASP A 192 0.19 -9.57 -13.50
CA ASP A 192 0.03 -10.93 -14.04
C ASP A 192 0.93 -11.94 -13.32
N LEU A 193 2.18 -11.57 -13.03
CA LEU A 193 3.13 -12.41 -12.30
C LEU A 193 2.66 -12.64 -10.85
N LEU A 194 2.21 -11.59 -10.17
CA LEU A 194 1.70 -11.71 -8.80
C LEU A 194 0.45 -12.60 -8.76
N VAL A 195 -0.51 -12.39 -9.67
CA VAL A 195 -1.71 -13.22 -9.80
C VAL A 195 -1.36 -14.67 -10.06
N GLY A 196 -0.37 -14.94 -10.91
CA GLY A 196 0.11 -16.30 -11.18
C GLY A 196 0.62 -17.06 -9.95
N LEU A 197 1.07 -16.34 -8.93
CA LEU A 197 1.58 -16.91 -7.67
C LEU A 197 0.48 -17.07 -6.60
N LEU A 198 -0.72 -16.50 -6.79
CA LEU A 198 -1.82 -16.63 -5.85
C LEU A 198 -2.47 -18.02 -5.92
N PRO A 199 -3.01 -18.53 -4.81
CA PRO A 199 -3.79 -19.74 -4.81
C PRO A 199 -5.13 -19.57 -5.53
N PRO A 200 -5.74 -20.65 -6.04
CA PRO A 200 -7.15 -20.66 -6.38
C PRO A 200 -8.00 -20.31 -5.15
N GLY A 201 -8.97 -19.42 -5.31
CA GLY A 201 -9.79 -18.96 -4.20
C GLY A 201 -10.99 -18.13 -4.66
N PRO A 202 -11.96 -17.90 -3.78
CA PRO A 202 -13.10 -17.05 -4.06
C PRO A 202 -12.70 -15.57 -4.04
N GLN A 203 -13.54 -14.72 -4.61
CA GLN A 203 -13.43 -13.27 -4.44
C GLN A 203 -13.53 -12.90 -2.94
N LEU A 204 -12.59 -12.07 -2.47
CA LEU A 204 -12.44 -11.68 -1.07
C LEU A 204 -13.21 -10.40 -0.72
N TYR A 205 -13.32 -9.48 -1.67
CA TYR A 205 -13.98 -8.18 -1.54
C TYR A 205 -15.00 -7.97 -2.66
N PRO A 206 -16.08 -7.22 -2.44
CA PRO A 206 -17.07 -6.90 -3.47
C PRO A 206 -16.45 -6.22 -4.70
N ASP A 207 -17.09 -6.38 -5.86
CA ASP A 207 -16.66 -5.73 -7.09
C ASP A 207 -16.66 -4.20 -6.94
N GLY A 208 -15.57 -3.59 -7.44
CA GLY A 208 -15.41 -2.14 -7.44
C GLY A 208 -14.84 -1.57 -6.14
N GLU A 209 -14.67 -2.36 -5.11
CA GLU A 209 -13.87 -1.94 -3.94
C GLU A 209 -12.39 -1.86 -4.30
N ILE A 210 -11.75 -0.76 -3.91
CA ILE A 210 -10.32 -0.48 -4.13
C ILE A 210 -9.52 -0.45 -2.84
N SER A 211 -10.17 -0.36 -1.69
CA SER A 211 -9.57 -0.39 -0.34
C SER A 211 -10.66 -0.64 0.71
N ASP A 212 -10.29 -1.26 1.80
CA ASP A 212 -11.12 -1.43 3.00
C ASP A 212 -10.83 -0.36 4.08
N GLU A 213 -9.98 0.63 3.75
CA GLU A 213 -9.59 1.68 4.68
C GLU A 213 -10.76 2.65 4.92
N PRO A 214 -11.11 2.96 6.18
CA PRO A 214 -12.11 3.98 6.47
C PRO A 214 -11.74 5.35 5.88
N GLU A 215 -12.72 6.06 5.30
CA GLU A 215 -12.48 7.40 4.71
C GLU A 215 -11.83 8.38 5.70
N GLU A 216 -12.22 8.32 6.97
CA GLU A 216 -11.63 9.14 8.03
C GLU A 216 -10.12 8.89 8.20
N GLN A 217 -9.70 7.63 8.13
CA GLN A 217 -8.30 7.25 8.22
C GLN A 217 -7.51 7.76 7.01
N LEU A 218 -8.06 7.59 5.81
CA LEU A 218 -7.46 8.12 4.59
C LEU A 218 -7.32 9.65 4.66
N VAL A 219 -8.36 10.36 5.12
CA VAL A 219 -8.33 11.82 5.29
C VAL A 219 -7.28 12.24 6.32
N ALA A 220 -7.16 11.53 7.45
CA ALA A 220 -6.12 11.79 8.45
C ALA A 220 -4.71 11.63 7.85
N GLU A 221 -4.49 10.58 7.07
CA GLU A 221 -3.21 10.31 6.42
C GLU A 221 -2.89 11.37 5.33
N LEU A 222 -3.85 11.84 4.55
CA LEU A 222 -3.65 12.92 3.58
C LEU A 222 -3.27 14.26 4.26
N ILE A 223 -3.87 14.55 5.41
CA ILE A 223 -3.48 15.71 6.23
C ILE A 223 -2.05 15.51 6.76
N ARG A 224 -1.71 14.30 7.20
CA ARG A 224 -0.37 13.96 7.69
C ARG A 224 0.67 14.05 6.57
N GLU A 225 0.38 13.59 5.36
CA GLU A 225 1.26 13.73 4.19
C GLU A 225 1.58 15.21 3.92
N ALA A 226 0.55 16.06 3.85
CA ALA A 226 0.74 17.49 3.66
C ALA A 226 1.58 18.13 4.80
N ALA A 227 1.42 17.63 6.03
CA ALA A 227 2.21 18.09 7.17
C ALA A 227 3.68 17.61 7.12
N LEU A 228 3.95 16.47 6.51
CA LEU A 228 5.31 15.94 6.34
C LEU A 228 6.13 16.69 5.28
N GLU A 229 5.46 17.34 4.32
CA GLU A 229 6.15 18.18 3.34
C GLU A 229 6.89 19.33 4.04
N GLY A 230 8.16 19.52 3.70
CA GLY A 230 8.99 20.62 4.21
C GLY A 230 9.39 20.54 5.69
N VAL A 231 9.02 19.51 6.45
CA VAL A 231 9.58 19.25 7.79
C VAL A 231 10.88 18.48 7.72
N ARG A 232 11.74 18.66 8.74
CA ARG A 232 13.07 18.05 8.80
C ARG A 232 13.30 17.45 10.19
N ASP A 233 14.41 16.74 10.32
CA ASP A 233 14.92 16.14 11.54
C ASP A 233 13.92 15.15 12.20
N GLU A 234 13.68 15.25 13.48
CA GLU A 234 12.80 14.35 14.26
C GLU A 234 11.30 14.68 14.16
N LEU A 235 10.94 15.83 13.57
CA LEU A 235 9.54 16.26 13.53
C LEU A 235 8.63 15.34 12.71
N PRO A 236 9.06 14.77 11.56
CA PRO A 236 8.24 13.82 10.81
C PRO A 236 7.77 12.63 11.63
N HIS A 237 8.61 12.14 12.54
CA HIS A 237 8.30 11.01 13.40
C HIS A 237 7.26 11.36 14.49
N SER A 238 7.20 12.63 14.89
CA SER A 238 6.39 13.10 16.04
C SER A 238 4.99 13.60 15.66
N ILE A 239 4.66 13.66 14.33
CA ILE A 239 3.36 14.15 13.87
C ILE A 239 2.39 12.97 13.73
N ALA A 240 1.23 13.06 14.39
CA ALA A 240 0.05 12.26 14.13
C ALA A 240 -1.13 13.17 13.81
N VAL A 241 -2.18 12.63 13.19
CA VAL A 241 -3.43 13.34 12.91
C VAL A 241 -4.59 12.51 13.43
N GLU A 242 -5.50 13.18 14.12
CA GLU A 242 -6.74 12.63 14.64
C GLU A 242 -7.90 13.39 13.99
N ILE A 243 -8.87 12.70 13.42
CA ILE A 243 -10.11 13.32 12.97
C ILE A 243 -10.99 13.49 14.19
N ASP A 244 -11.28 14.74 14.55
CA ASP A 244 -12.16 15.08 15.67
C ASP A 244 -13.63 14.89 15.28
N GLU A 245 -13.98 15.25 14.02
CA GLU A 245 -15.33 15.12 13.45
C GLU A 245 -15.25 15.17 11.91
N MET A 246 -16.03 14.32 11.22
CA MET A 246 -16.17 14.34 9.77
C MET A 246 -17.61 14.02 9.38
N GLY A 247 -18.19 14.80 8.46
CA GLY A 247 -19.56 14.57 7.99
C GLY A 247 -20.03 15.58 6.95
N LEU A 248 -21.04 15.19 6.18
CA LEU A 248 -21.67 16.11 5.25
C LEU A 248 -22.45 17.18 6.01
N ARG A 249 -22.26 18.44 5.61
CA ARG A 249 -22.94 19.60 6.21
C ARG A 249 -24.44 19.54 5.95
N ALA A 250 -25.24 19.49 7.02
CA ALA A 250 -26.67 19.23 6.94
C ALA A 250 -27.51 20.33 6.25
N ASP A 251 -27.04 21.59 6.26
CA ASP A 251 -27.73 22.77 5.69
C ASP A 251 -27.43 22.99 4.19
N ARG A 252 -26.79 22.01 3.52
CA ARG A 252 -26.44 22.08 2.10
C ARG A 252 -27.41 21.25 1.25
N PRO A 253 -27.76 21.75 0.03
CA PRO A 253 -28.50 20.98 -0.94
C PRO A 253 -27.73 19.73 -1.39
N GLN A 254 -28.45 18.64 -1.70
CA GLN A 254 -27.84 17.38 -2.14
C GLN A 254 -27.01 17.51 -3.42
N ASP A 255 -27.34 18.46 -4.30
CA ASP A 255 -26.60 18.76 -5.54
C ASP A 255 -25.33 19.59 -5.31
N LYS A 256 -25.15 20.11 -4.09
CA LYS A 256 -23.98 20.92 -3.69
C LYS A 256 -23.47 20.50 -2.32
N PRO A 257 -23.07 19.24 -2.15
CA PRO A 257 -22.59 18.74 -0.86
C PRO A 257 -21.32 19.49 -0.43
N LEU A 258 -21.09 19.55 0.87
CA LEU A 258 -19.86 20.05 1.48
C LEU A 258 -19.50 19.12 2.62
N LEU A 259 -18.32 18.54 2.56
CA LEU A 259 -17.79 17.70 3.64
C LEU A 259 -17.09 18.61 4.66
N ASP A 260 -17.54 18.59 5.89
CA ASP A 260 -16.87 19.24 7.01
C ASP A 260 -15.89 18.25 7.64
N VAL A 261 -14.64 18.69 7.80
CA VAL A 261 -13.56 17.93 8.43
C VAL A 261 -12.93 18.81 9.51
N TYR A 262 -13.00 18.36 10.75
CA TYR A 262 -12.31 18.94 11.89
C TYR A 262 -11.23 17.97 12.34
N ALA A 263 -9.97 18.41 12.33
CA ALA A 263 -8.85 17.53 12.62
C ALA A 263 -7.81 18.19 13.54
N SER A 264 -7.17 17.36 14.34
CA SER A 264 -6.11 17.76 15.25
C SER A 264 -4.78 17.16 14.80
N MET A 265 -3.82 18.02 14.46
CA MET A 265 -2.43 17.64 14.27
C MET A 265 -1.77 17.54 15.65
N ILE A 266 -1.31 16.36 15.99
CA ILE A 266 -0.71 16.03 17.27
C ILE A 266 0.81 16.06 17.12
N VAL A 267 1.47 16.78 18.04
CA VAL A 267 2.93 16.79 18.18
C VAL A 267 3.32 16.38 19.60
N GLU A 268 4.56 15.96 19.78
CA GLU A 268 5.01 15.37 21.05
C GLU A 268 5.49 16.40 22.07
N ARG A 269 5.92 17.60 21.61
CA ARG A 269 6.52 18.63 22.48
C ARG A 269 6.01 20.01 22.15
N GLU A 270 5.92 20.87 23.16
CA GLU A 270 5.53 22.27 22.99
C GLU A 270 6.44 23.03 22.01
N SER A 271 7.74 22.71 21.96
CA SER A 271 8.70 23.31 21.03
C SER A 271 8.44 22.97 19.55
N GLN A 272 7.71 21.89 19.28
CA GLN A 272 7.35 21.46 17.93
C GLN A 272 6.12 22.21 17.38
N LYS A 273 5.23 22.64 18.28
CA LYS A 273 3.99 23.33 17.90
C LYS A 273 4.21 24.60 17.08
N PRO A 274 5.12 25.52 17.43
CA PRO A 274 5.41 26.68 16.59
C PRO A 274 5.96 26.34 15.22
N ILE A 275 6.71 25.22 15.08
CA ILE A 275 7.28 24.78 13.80
C ILE A 275 6.16 24.33 12.86
N VAL A 276 5.18 23.57 13.36
CA VAL A 276 4.03 23.08 12.60
C VAL A 276 3.07 24.21 12.24
N ILE A 277 2.87 25.18 13.15
CA ILE A 277 2.01 26.35 12.90
C ILE A 277 2.65 27.31 11.91
N GLY A 278 3.97 27.56 12.04
CA GLY A 278 4.71 28.54 11.27
C GLY A 278 4.45 29.98 11.69
N ARG A 279 5.17 30.93 11.09
CA ARG A 279 5.01 32.35 11.37
C ARG A 279 3.58 32.79 11.02
N GLN A 280 2.86 33.35 12.01
CA GLN A 280 1.45 33.80 11.86
C GLN A 280 0.52 32.74 11.25
N GLY A 281 0.77 31.45 11.51
CA GLY A 281 -0.05 30.36 11.00
C GLY A 281 0.17 29.99 9.52
N SER A 282 1.20 30.56 8.87
CA SER A 282 1.43 30.39 7.43
C SER A 282 1.59 28.93 7.02
N ARG A 283 2.32 28.13 7.82
CA ARG A 283 2.54 26.73 7.52
C ARG A 283 1.28 25.88 7.70
N LEU A 284 0.56 26.07 8.81
CA LEU A 284 -0.69 25.36 9.06
C LEU A 284 -1.72 25.65 7.95
N LYS A 285 -1.75 26.90 7.47
CA LYS A 285 -2.58 27.28 6.32
C LYS A 285 -2.17 26.54 5.03
N GLU A 286 -0.87 26.45 4.75
CA GLU A 286 -0.35 25.71 3.60
C GLU A 286 -0.71 24.22 3.66
N VAL A 287 -0.48 23.58 4.81
CA VAL A 287 -0.88 22.19 5.06
C VAL A 287 -2.38 22.01 4.82
N GLY A 288 -3.22 22.88 5.39
CA GLY A 288 -4.67 22.82 5.21
C GLY A 288 -5.09 23.00 3.74
N GLN A 289 -4.42 23.87 2.99
CA GLN A 289 -4.71 24.06 1.56
C GLN A 289 -4.32 22.85 0.72
N ASN A 290 -3.15 22.26 0.97
CA ASN A 290 -2.66 21.08 0.24
C ASN A 290 -3.49 19.85 0.57
N ALA A 291 -3.74 19.58 1.85
CA ALA A 291 -4.59 18.48 2.29
C ALA A 291 -6.01 18.59 1.69
N ARG A 292 -6.64 19.76 1.79
CA ARG A 292 -7.98 19.98 1.23
C ARG A 292 -8.05 19.68 -0.25
N LYS A 293 -7.06 20.11 -1.05
CA LYS A 293 -7.02 19.81 -2.49
C LYS A 293 -6.97 18.32 -2.76
N GLN A 294 -6.13 17.58 -2.02
CA GLN A 294 -6.00 16.15 -2.18
C GLN A 294 -7.27 15.40 -1.76
N ILE A 295 -7.86 15.75 -0.60
CA ILE A 295 -9.11 15.15 -0.11
C ILE A 295 -10.23 15.37 -1.12
N GLN A 296 -10.40 16.60 -1.63
CA GLN A 296 -11.40 16.90 -2.65
C GLN A 296 -11.19 16.10 -3.95
N ALA A 297 -9.95 15.91 -4.37
CA ALA A 297 -9.63 15.16 -5.58
C ALA A 297 -9.96 13.65 -5.44
N ILE A 298 -9.79 13.10 -4.24
CA ILE A 298 -10.02 11.67 -3.98
C ILE A 298 -11.50 11.38 -3.70
N LEU A 299 -12.14 12.18 -2.82
CA LEU A 299 -13.53 11.95 -2.42
C LEU A 299 -14.56 12.56 -3.39
N GLY A 300 -14.13 13.37 -4.36
CA GLY A 300 -15.01 14.01 -5.33
C GLY A 300 -15.97 15.06 -4.75
N THR A 301 -15.85 15.40 -3.46
CA THR A 301 -16.73 16.31 -2.72
C THR A 301 -15.96 17.54 -2.27
N PRO A 302 -16.50 18.77 -2.40
CA PRO A 302 -15.92 19.96 -1.81
C PRO A 302 -15.73 19.80 -0.30
N VAL A 303 -14.59 20.30 0.24
CA VAL A 303 -14.21 20.09 1.64
C VAL A 303 -14.00 21.42 2.35
N TYR A 304 -14.61 21.57 3.51
CA TYR A 304 -14.20 22.53 4.54
C TYR A 304 -13.26 21.80 5.53
N LEU A 305 -12.06 22.32 5.74
CA LEU A 305 -11.08 21.72 6.61
C LEU A 305 -10.64 22.71 7.68
N ASP A 306 -10.88 22.35 8.96
CA ASP A 306 -10.40 23.08 10.14
C ASP A 306 -9.31 22.25 10.82
N LEU A 307 -8.10 22.81 10.91
CA LEU A 307 -6.93 22.16 11.51
C LEU A 307 -6.51 22.86 12.81
N LYS A 308 -6.37 22.08 13.88
CA LYS A 308 -5.81 22.51 15.15
C LYS A 308 -4.52 21.78 15.45
N VAL A 309 -3.63 22.38 16.25
CA VAL A 309 -2.40 21.72 16.69
C VAL A 309 -2.49 21.48 18.20
N LYS A 310 -2.43 20.21 18.58
CA LYS A 310 -2.44 19.74 19.99
C LYS A 310 -1.07 19.18 20.35
N VAL A 311 -0.66 19.33 21.61
CA VAL A 311 0.53 18.68 22.15
C VAL A 311 0.07 17.50 23.01
N LEU A 312 0.57 16.32 22.68
CA LEU A 312 0.34 15.10 23.44
C LEU A 312 1.72 14.53 23.81
N LYS A 313 2.15 14.84 25.03
CA LYS A 313 3.50 14.56 25.49
C LYS A 313 3.80 13.05 25.44
N ASP A 314 4.96 12.70 24.89
CA ASP A 314 5.50 11.33 24.81
C ASP A 314 4.51 10.29 24.24
N TRP A 315 3.58 10.71 23.35
CA TRP A 315 2.51 9.86 22.83
C TRP A 315 3.01 8.57 22.17
N GLN A 316 4.21 8.58 21.57
CA GLN A 316 4.81 7.40 20.93
C GLN A 316 5.27 6.32 21.93
N ARG A 317 5.29 6.64 23.23
CA ARG A 317 5.72 5.76 24.32
C ARG A 317 4.60 5.36 25.28
N ASP A 318 3.43 5.97 25.16
CA ASP A 318 2.27 5.73 25.99
C ASP A 318 1.25 4.85 25.27
N ALA A 319 0.97 3.66 25.83
CA ALA A 319 0.06 2.68 25.24
C ALA A 319 -1.38 3.19 25.09
N LYS A 320 -1.85 4.06 26.02
CA LYS A 320 -3.22 4.63 25.93
C LYS A 320 -3.32 5.62 24.78
N HIS A 321 -2.28 6.45 24.60
CA HIS A 321 -2.23 7.40 23.51
C HIS A 321 -2.12 6.69 22.16
N LEU A 322 -1.31 5.63 22.07
CA LEU A 322 -1.20 4.81 20.87
C LEU A 322 -2.54 4.17 20.52
N ASN A 323 -3.21 3.51 21.45
CA ASN A 323 -4.53 2.90 21.21
C ASN A 323 -5.58 3.93 20.77
N ARG A 324 -5.56 5.16 21.35
CA ARG A 324 -6.45 6.25 20.93
C ARG A 324 -6.20 6.70 19.51
N LEU A 325 -4.95 6.71 19.07
CA LEU A 325 -4.52 7.12 17.72
C LEU A 325 -4.56 5.97 16.70
N GLY A 326 -5.07 4.80 17.08
CA GLY A 326 -5.24 3.65 16.20
C GLY A 326 -3.97 2.81 15.96
N PHE A 327 -2.96 2.89 16.86
CA PHE A 327 -1.70 2.13 16.76
C PHE A 327 -1.62 0.96 17.73
#